data_c402dfd4174a4d70f8f201b4661d83ad
#
_entry.id   c402dfd4174a4d70f8f201b4661d83ad
#
_cell.length_a   1.000
_cell.length_b   1.000
_cell.length_c   1.000
_cell.angle_alpha   90.00
_cell.angle_beta   90.00
_cell.angle_gamma   90.00
#
_symmetry.space_group_name_H-M   'P 1'
#
loop_
_entity.id
_entity.type
_entity.pdbx_description
1 polymer ?
#
loop_
_entity_poly.entity_id
_entity_poly.type
_entity_poly.pdbx_seq_one_letter_code
_entity_poly.pdbx_strand_id
1 'polypeptide(L)' 'MIQSGSTVRFAKMPEWVAKLPDESRRVFEFCLGRMYRIEEIDTQGLFVLDVSADTDERFGGFMNDIRLEAEFLEEVA' A
#
# COMPACT_ATOMS: atom_id res chain seq x y z
N MET A 1 -15.24 -3.57 -8.57
CA MET A 1 -15.15 -3.43 -7.11
C MET A 1 -13.83 -4.04 -6.61
N ILE A 2 -13.09 -3.31 -5.79
CA ILE A 2 -11.82 -3.79 -5.25
C ILE A 2 -12.08 -4.87 -4.21
N GLN A 3 -11.37 -5.99 -4.32
CA GLN A 3 -11.53 -7.11 -3.42
C GLN A 3 -10.19 -7.85 -3.28
N SER A 4 -10.15 -8.85 -2.40
CA SER A 4 -8.99 -9.69 -2.25
C SER A 4 -8.59 -10.30 -3.60
N GLY A 5 -7.33 -10.21 -3.94
CA GLY A 5 -6.81 -10.67 -5.22
C GLY A 5 -6.83 -9.64 -6.33
N SER A 6 -7.54 -8.51 -6.15
CA SER A 6 -7.53 -7.43 -7.14
C SER A 6 -6.15 -6.78 -7.24
N THR A 7 -5.82 -6.28 -8.44
CA THR A 7 -4.65 -5.44 -8.64
C THR A 7 -5.08 -3.99 -8.58
N VAL A 8 -4.38 -3.19 -7.79
CA VAL A 8 -4.69 -1.77 -7.62
C VAL A 8 -3.43 -0.93 -7.78
N ARG A 9 -3.64 0.35 -8.12
CA ARG A 9 -2.58 1.35 -8.09
C ARG A 9 -2.75 2.17 -6.82
N PHE A 10 -1.65 2.41 -6.12
CA PHE A 10 -1.64 3.36 -5.00
C PHE A 10 -1.66 4.76 -5.61
N ALA A 11 -2.87 5.32 -5.77
CA ALA A 11 -3.08 6.48 -6.62
C ALA A 11 -2.99 7.83 -5.88
N LYS A 12 -3.23 7.82 -4.57
CA LYS A 12 -3.31 9.06 -3.81
C LYS A 12 -2.70 8.88 -2.43
N MET A 13 -1.85 9.81 -2.02
CA MET A 13 -1.19 9.76 -0.71
C MET A 13 -2.15 10.18 0.40
N PRO A 14 -2.36 9.33 1.42
CA PRO A 14 -3.17 9.72 2.58
C PRO A 14 -2.48 10.81 3.39
N GLU A 15 -3.27 11.74 3.92
CA GLU A 15 -2.71 12.82 4.75
C GLU A 15 -2.04 12.28 6.02
N TRP A 16 -2.57 11.20 6.59
CA TRP A 16 -2.02 10.65 7.83
C TRP A 16 -0.61 10.08 7.67
N VAL A 17 -0.17 9.80 6.43
CA VAL A 17 1.19 9.32 6.18
C VAL A 17 2.23 10.34 6.64
N ALA A 18 1.92 11.63 6.52
CA ALA A 18 2.84 12.68 6.93
C ALA A 18 3.18 12.64 8.43
N LYS A 19 2.34 11.98 9.22
CA LYS A 19 2.53 11.85 10.67
C LYS A 19 3.31 10.60 11.07
N LEU A 20 3.65 9.74 10.13
CA LEU A 20 4.40 8.52 10.40
C LEU A 20 5.88 8.83 10.60
N PRO A 21 6.60 7.94 11.30
CA PRO A 21 8.06 8.04 11.35
C PRO A 21 8.66 8.05 9.95
N ASP A 22 9.83 8.68 9.80
CA ASP A 22 10.48 8.84 8.50
C ASP A 22 10.63 7.53 7.72
N GLU A 23 11.02 6.45 8.40
CA GLU A 23 11.21 5.16 7.74
C GLU A 23 9.93 4.65 7.11
N SER A 24 8.81 4.72 7.85
CA SER A 24 7.51 4.30 7.34
C SER A 24 7.04 5.22 6.22
N ARG A 25 7.19 6.52 6.41
CA ARG A 25 6.78 7.51 5.41
C ARG A 25 7.48 7.27 4.08
N ARG A 26 8.77 6.95 4.10
CA ARG A 26 9.54 6.68 2.90
C ARG A 26 9.02 5.49 2.12
N VAL A 27 8.53 4.46 2.82
CA VAL A 27 7.95 3.29 2.15
C VAL A 27 6.70 3.71 1.39
N PHE A 28 5.80 4.48 2.02
CA PHE A 28 4.59 4.95 1.34
C PHE A 28 4.93 5.84 0.15
N GLU A 29 5.90 6.73 0.30
CA GLU A 29 6.31 7.62 -0.79
C GLU A 29 6.87 6.84 -1.97
N PHE A 30 7.66 5.80 -1.69
CA PHE A 30 8.20 4.94 -2.73
C PHE A 30 7.10 4.18 -3.47
N CYS A 31 6.09 3.71 -2.75
CA CYS A 31 5.02 2.90 -3.32
C CYS A 31 3.98 3.70 -4.11
N LEU A 32 3.91 5.01 -3.89
CA LEU A 32 2.93 5.85 -4.58
C LEU A 32 3.08 5.75 -6.09
N GLY A 33 1.97 5.52 -6.78
CA GLY A 33 1.95 5.38 -8.24
C GLY A 33 2.25 3.98 -8.75
N ARG A 34 2.64 3.07 -7.87
CA ARG A 34 2.94 1.69 -8.24
C ARG A 34 1.70 0.81 -8.09
N MET A 35 1.73 -0.36 -8.72
CA MET A 35 0.62 -1.30 -8.68
C MET A 35 0.95 -2.46 -7.76
N TYR A 36 -0.04 -2.89 -6.98
CA TYR A 36 0.10 -3.99 -6.05
C TYR A 36 -1.15 -4.85 -6.02
N ARG A 37 -0.98 -6.08 -5.55
CA ARG A 37 -2.09 -7.00 -5.36
C ARG A 37 -2.65 -6.85 -3.95
N ILE A 38 -3.97 -6.90 -3.82
CA ILE A 38 -4.63 -6.92 -2.52
C ILE A 38 -4.49 -8.33 -1.94
N GLU A 39 -3.82 -8.47 -0.79
CA GLU A 39 -3.71 -9.75 -0.08
C GLU A 39 -5.01 -10.09 0.62
N GLU A 40 -5.55 -9.12 1.36
CA GLU A 40 -6.76 -9.31 2.14
C GLU A 40 -7.39 -7.97 2.47
N ILE A 41 -8.59 -8.02 3.01
CA ILE A 41 -9.27 -6.87 3.60
C ILE A 41 -9.32 -7.17 5.10
N ASP A 42 -8.73 -6.31 5.92
CA ASP A 42 -8.65 -6.58 7.35
C ASP A 42 -9.98 -6.34 8.06
N THR A 43 -10.01 -6.61 9.35
CA THR A 43 -11.25 -6.50 10.14
C THR A 43 -11.78 -5.07 10.25
N GLN A 44 -10.94 -4.08 9.94
CA GLN A 44 -11.34 -2.67 9.95
C GLN A 44 -11.74 -2.17 8.57
N GLY A 45 -11.72 -3.05 7.57
CA GLY A 45 -12.07 -2.68 6.21
C GLY A 45 -10.94 -2.05 5.41
N LEU A 46 -9.71 -2.12 5.91
CA LEU A 46 -8.55 -1.62 5.19
C LEU A 46 -8.03 -2.67 4.22
N PHE A 47 -7.59 -2.22 3.06
CA PHE A 47 -7.00 -3.10 2.06
C PHE A 47 -5.52 -3.27 2.36
N VAL A 48 -5.09 -4.54 2.46
CA VAL A 48 -3.70 -4.88 2.75
C VAL A 48 -3.00 -5.17 1.42
N LEU A 49 -2.02 -4.35 1.07
CA LEU A 49 -1.26 -4.48 -0.16
C LEU A 49 0.07 -5.16 0.13
N ASP A 50 0.40 -6.20 -0.64
CA ASP A 50 1.71 -6.83 -0.56
C ASP A 50 2.72 -5.99 -1.34
N VAL A 51 3.61 -5.32 -0.62
CA VAL A 51 4.63 -4.47 -1.21
C VAL A 51 6.03 -5.07 -1.05
N SER A 52 6.12 -6.31 -0.58
CA SER A 52 7.41 -6.93 -0.23
C SER A 52 8.39 -6.99 -1.39
N ALA A 53 7.91 -7.31 -2.60
CA ALA A 53 8.79 -7.41 -3.76
C ALA A 53 9.54 -6.11 -4.04
N ASP A 54 8.87 -4.97 -3.86
CA ASP A 54 9.49 -3.66 -4.09
C ASP A 54 10.32 -3.19 -2.90
N THR A 55 9.80 -3.43 -1.68
CA THR A 55 10.42 -2.87 -0.49
C THR A 55 11.60 -3.67 0.03
N ASP A 56 11.64 -4.98 -0.20
CA ASP A 56 12.77 -5.81 0.22
C ASP A 56 14.07 -5.35 -0.43
N GLU A 57 14.00 -5.03 -1.71
CA GLU A 57 15.17 -4.57 -2.45
C GLU A 57 15.66 -3.21 -1.99
N ARG A 58 14.72 -2.29 -1.71
CA ARG A 58 15.07 -0.91 -1.39
C ARG A 58 15.24 -0.64 0.09
N PHE A 59 14.44 -1.29 0.94
CA PHE A 59 14.38 -1.00 2.38
C PHE A 59 14.78 -2.19 3.25
N GLY A 60 15.31 -3.25 2.66
CA GLY A 60 15.80 -4.40 3.44
C GLY A 60 14.73 -5.17 4.18
N GLY A 61 13.50 -5.18 3.67
CA GLY A 61 12.41 -5.92 4.30
C GLY A 61 11.79 -5.26 5.51
N PHE A 62 12.03 -3.97 5.68
CA PHE A 62 11.49 -3.21 6.82
C PHE A 62 9.97 -3.30 6.90
N MET A 63 9.27 -3.22 5.76
CA MET A 63 7.82 -3.24 5.72
C MET A 63 7.35 -4.08 4.54
N ASN A 64 6.64 -5.18 4.83
CA ASN A 64 6.23 -6.13 3.79
C ASN A 64 4.84 -5.85 3.24
N ASP A 65 4.00 -5.14 3.99
CA ASP A 65 2.67 -4.77 3.53
C ASP A 65 2.33 -3.36 4.00
N ILE A 66 1.35 -2.76 3.32
CA ILE A 66 0.77 -1.49 3.75
C ILE A 66 -0.74 -1.62 3.71
N ARG A 67 -1.41 -0.84 4.56
CA ARG A 67 -2.87 -0.88 4.70
C ARG A 67 -3.45 0.48 4.36
N LEU A 68 -4.42 0.48 3.46
CA LEU A 68 -5.00 1.71 2.93
C LEU A 68 -6.51 1.59 2.78
N GLU A 69 -7.19 2.71 2.97
CA GLU A 69 -8.60 2.83 2.65
C GLU A 69 -8.78 2.84 1.12
N ALA A 70 -9.95 2.41 0.66
CA ALA A 70 -10.24 2.29 -0.77
C ALA A 70 -10.07 3.62 -1.54
N GLU A 71 -10.33 4.74 -0.88
CA GLU A 71 -10.28 6.05 -1.54
C GLU A 71 -8.90 6.44 -2.07
N PHE A 72 -7.85 5.78 -1.57
CA PHE A 72 -6.48 6.04 -2.00
C PHE A 72 -6.02 5.09 -3.10
N LEU A 73 -6.88 4.17 -3.50
CA LEU A 73 -6.55 3.11 -4.46
C LEU A 73 -7.39 3.24 -5.72
N GLU A 74 -6.81 2.83 -6.85
CA GLU A 74 -7.47 2.79 -8.13
C GLU A 74 -7.40 1.37 -8.66
N GLU A 75 -8.55 0.78 -8.96
CA GLU A 75 -8.60 -0.58 -9.49
C GLU A 75 -8.01 -0.61 -10.90
N VAL A 76 -7.13 -1.58 -11.15
CA VAL A 76 -6.51 -1.76 -12.45
C VAL A 76 -7.19 -2.94 -13.13
N ALA A 77 -7.73 -2.67 -14.30
CA ALA A 77 -8.44 -3.71 -15.05
C ALA A 77 -7.46 -4.69 -15.70
#